data_195368ecc139a0693305cdde51e8d278
#
_entry.id   195368ecc139a0693305cdde51e8d278
#
_cell.length_a   1.000
_cell.length_b   1.000
_cell.length_c   1.000
_cell.angle_alpha   90.00
_cell.angle_beta   90.00
_cell.angle_gamma   90.00
#
_symmetry.space_group_name_H-M   'P 1'
#
loop_
_entity.id
_entity.type
_entity.pdbx_description
1 polymer ?
#
loop_
_entity_poly.entity_id
_entity_poly.type
_entity_poly.pdbx_seq_one_letter_code
_entity_poly.pdbx_strand_id
1 'polypeptide(L)'
;ALRRMGVLMTDTCINYQTISPPVAGEHLAMGDTGVTIYCNSVLGARSNFEGGPAALTAGLTGRVPRYGYHLDNCRRGTHLFELQAQPATLSEWGALGGMVGRQTGSYWTVPVISGVTSAPTSDELKHFGAALASFGSVALFHMVGVTPEARDVAEAEIRLAEQAPKAPG
;
A
#
# COMPACT_ATOMS: atom_id res chain seq x y z
N ALA A 1 -4.07 30.58 -5.13
CA ALA A 1 -5.27 30.24 -4.33
C ALA A 1 -4.89 29.31 -3.16
N LEU A 2 -4.31 28.14 -3.38
CA LEU A 2 -4.04 27.09 -2.37
C LEU A 2 -3.19 27.58 -1.18
N ARG A 3 -2.11 28.32 -1.44
CA ARG A 3 -1.26 28.91 -0.36
C ARG A 3 -2.07 29.82 0.58
N ARG A 4 -3.06 30.56 0.07
CA ARG A 4 -3.93 31.42 0.90
C ARG A 4 -4.90 30.61 1.78
N MET A 5 -5.10 29.35 1.43
CA MET A 5 -5.93 28.39 2.18
C MET A 5 -5.10 27.58 3.18
N GLY A 6 -3.81 27.90 3.35
CA GLY A 6 -2.94 27.18 4.28
C GLY A 6 -2.35 25.90 3.74
N VAL A 7 -2.50 25.60 2.43
CA VAL A 7 -1.94 24.40 1.82
C VAL A 7 -0.44 24.54 1.72
N LEU A 8 0.29 23.59 2.32
CA LEU A 8 1.74 23.46 2.17
C LEU A 8 2.05 22.89 0.78
N MET A 9 2.80 23.63 0.00
CA MET A 9 3.31 23.17 -1.30
C MET A 9 4.64 22.48 -1.10
N THR A 10 4.69 21.19 -1.36
CA THR A 10 5.87 20.36 -1.11
C THR A 10 6.72 20.16 -2.36
N ASP A 11 6.14 20.37 -3.54
CA ASP A 11 6.79 20.25 -4.86
C ASP A 11 7.49 18.88 -5.06
N THR A 12 7.02 17.85 -4.36
CA THR A 12 7.53 16.46 -4.43
C THR A 12 6.40 15.45 -4.25
N CYS A 13 6.50 14.29 -4.89
CA CYS A 13 5.61 13.15 -4.66
C CYS A 13 6.09 12.25 -3.50
N ILE A 14 7.28 12.46 -2.96
CA ILE A 14 7.82 11.69 -1.83
C ILE A 14 7.76 12.46 -0.50
N ASN A 15 6.78 13.34 -0.33
CA ASN A 15 6.56 14.10 0.90
C ASN A 15 6.46 13.21 2.15
N TYR A 16 5.93 12.01 2.01
CA TYR A 16 5.82 11.01 3.07
C TYR A 16 7.16 10.52 3.62
N GLN A 17 8.28 10.79 2.96
CA GLN A 17 9.62 10.46 3.47
C GLN A 17 10.42 11.68 3.92
N THR A 18 10.10 12.85 3.37
CA THR A 18 10.95 14.05 3.52
C THR A 18 10.35 15.12 4.40
N ILE A 19 9.03 15.32 4.33
CA ILE A 19 8.36 16.47 4.96
C ILE A 19 7.38 16.05 6.03
N SER A 20 6.52 15.06 5.72
CA SER A 20 5.45 14.61 6.60
C SER A 20 5.32 13.08 6.54
N PRO A 21 6.25 12.34 7.16
CA PRO A 21 6.13 10.89 7.24
C PRO A 21 4.92 10.50 8.10
N PRO A 22 4.00 9.70 7.56
CA PRO A 22 2.83 9.27 8.32
C PRO A 22 3.21 8.23 9.37
N VAL A 23 2.39 8.16 10.40
CA VAL A 23 2.49 7.11 11.42
C VAL A 23 1.54 5.96 11.12
N ALA A 24 1.84 4.77 11.65
CA ALA A 24 0.98 3.60 11.49
C ALA A 24 -0.45 3.89 12.02
N GLY A 25 -1.45 3.53 11.22
CA GLY A 25 -2.86 3.79 11.50
C GLY A 25 -3.36 5.18 11.11
N GLU A 26 -2.49 6.10 10.71
CA GLU A 26 -2.89 7.44 10.27
C GLU A 26 -3.71 7.39 8.99
N HIS A 27 -4.82 8.13 8.96
CA HIS A 27 -5.68 8.25 7.78
C HIS A 27 -5.17 9.35 6.85
N LEU A 28 -4.88 8.97 5.61
CA LEU A 28 -4.34 9.84 4.57
C LEU A 28 -5.29 9.88 3.35
N ALA A 29 -5.04 10.82 2.46
CA ALA A 29 -5.67 10.86 1.14
C ALA A 29 -4.58 11.12 0.10
N MET A 30 -4.05 10.04 -0.47
CA MET A 30 -2.96 10.10 -1.43
C MET A 30 -3.48 9.89 -2.86
N GLY A 31 -3.10 10.81 -3.76
CA GLY A 31 -3.53 10.79 -5.17
C GLY A 31 -2.55 10.09 -6.11
N ASP A 32 -1.45 9.54 -5.59
CA ASP A 32 -0.44 8.79 -6.36
C ASP A 32 -0.45 7.32 -5.96
N THR A 33 -0.45 6.42 -6.95
CA THR A 33 -0.57 4.98 -6.69
C THR A 33 0.65 4.40 -5.98
N GLY A 34 1.86 4.80 -6.36
CA GLY A 34 3.09 4.37 -5.72
C GLY A 34 3.21 4.86 -4.28
N VAL A 35 2.78 6.10 -4.03
CA VAL A 35 2.71 6.68 -2.68
C VAL A 35 1.70 5.94 -1.82
N THR A 36 0.50 5.72 -2.34
CA THR A 36 -0.58 5.05 -1.60
C THR A 36 -0.17 3.65 -1.16
N ILE A 37 0.32 2.83 -2.09
CA ILE A 37 0.70 1.45 -1.76
C ILE A 37 1.88 1.40 -0.78
N TYR A 38 2.84 2.30 -0.88
CA TYR A 38 3.95 2.39 0.06
C TYR A 38 3.50 2.82 1.45
N CYS A 39 2.70 3.89 1.55
CA CYS A 39 2.15 4.36 2.82
C CYS A 39 1.29 3.30 3.49
N ASN A 40 0.42 2.63 2.74
CA ASN A 40 -0.43 1.56 3.26
C ASN A 40 0.38 0.37 3.76
N SER A 41 1.32 -0.11 2.95
CA SER A 41 1.98 -1.41 3.18
C SER A 41 3.20 -1.29 4.08
N VAL A 42 4.06 -0.31 3.81
CA VAL A 42 5.36 -0.19 4.50
C VAL A 42 5.28 0.67 5.74
N LEU A 43 4.50 1.75 5.70
CA LEU A 43 4.33 2.65 6.84
C LEU A 43 3.11 2.31 7.71
N GLY A 44 2.22 1.43 7.23
CA GLY A 44 1.02 1.03 7.96
C GLY A 44 -0.04 2.13 8.06
N ALA A 45 0.06 3.16 7.24
CA ALA A 45 -0.95 4.21 7.13
C ALA A 45 -2.19 3.74 6.35
N ARG A 46 -3.21 4.56 6.21
CA ARG A 46 -4.51 4.19 5.65
C ARG A 46 -4.94 5.18 4.58
N SER A 47 -4.92 4.78 3.32
CA SER A 47 -5.40 5.57 2.19
C SER A 47 -6.03 4.68 1.13
N ASN A 48 -7.05 5.16 0.47
CA ASN A 48 -7.47 4.62 -0.83
C ASN A 48 -6.63 5.25 -1.94
N PHE A 49 -6.76 4.75 -3.18
CA PHE A 49 -6.35 5.51 -4.35
C PHE A 49 -7.34 6.66 -4.54
N GLU A 50 -6.93 7.85 -4.14
CA GLU A 50 -7.79 9.03 -4.26
C GLU A 50 -7.52 9.77 -5.58
N GLY A 51 -8.58 10.27 -6.20
CA GLY A 51 -8.43 11.25 -7.27
C GLY A 51 -7.88 12.57 -6.72
N GLY A 52 -7.14 13.34 -7.54
CA GLY A 52 -6.55 14.61 -7.11
C GLY A 52 -7.51 15.57 -6.40
N PRO A 53 -8.73 15.80 -6.93
CA PRO A 53 -9.74 16.62 -6.24
C PRO A 53 -10.19 16.06 -4.90
N ALA A 54 -10.33 14.72 -4.77
CA ALA A 54 -10.71 14.07 -3.52
C ALA A 54 -9.59 14.19 -2.47
N ALA A 55 -8.35 13.96 -2.86
CA ALA A 55 -7.18 14.13 -2.00
C ALA A 55 -7.05 15.59 -1.49
N LEU A 56 -7.20 16.57 -2.39
CA LEU A 56 -7.18 17.98 -2.03
C LEU A 56 -8.32 18.34 -1.05
N THR A 57 -9.53 17.84 -1.31
CA THR A 57 -10.69 18.07 -0.44
C THR A 57 -10.47 17.46 0.94
N ALA A 58 -9.92 16.26 1.00
CA ALA A 58 -9.57 15.62 2.27
C ALA A 58 -8.54 16.44 3.04
N GLY A 59 -7.49 16.94 2.38
CA GLY A 59 -6.49 17.81 3.00
C GLY A 59 -7.08 19.13 3.53
N LEU A 60 -8.02 19.74 2.81
CA LEU A 60 -8.67 20.98 3.23
C LEU A 60 -9.69 20.80 4.35
N THR A 61 -10.36 19.67 4.41
CA THR A 61 -11.44 19.40 5.39
C THR A 61 -10.95 18.60 6.59
N GLY A 62 -9.78 17.96 6.51
CA GLY A 62 -9.29 17.02 7.51
C GLY A 62 -10.15 15.75 7.62
N ARG A 63 -10.83 15.36 6.54
CA ARG A 63 -11.76 14.23 6.53
C ARG A 63 -11.53 13.32 5.35
N VAL A 64 -11.65 12.01 5.58
CA VAL A 64 -11.64 10.97 4.55
C VAL A 64 -12.92 10.12 4.67
N PRO A 65 -13.37 9.47 3.60
CA PRO A 65 -14.54 8.60 3.65
C PRO A 65 -14.24 7.35 4.50
N ARG A 66 -15.22 6.90 5.28
CA ARG A 66 -15.14 5.62 6.03
C ARG A 66 -15.39 4.45 5.08
N TYR A 67 -14.39 4.15 4.24
CA TYR A 67 -14.49 3.22 3.13
C TYR A 67 -13.14 2.64 2.75
N GLY A 68 -13.15 1.43 2.16
CA GLY A 68 -11.97 0.79 1.59
C GLY A 68 -10.85 0.56 2.60
N TYR A 69 -9.63 0.89 2.24
CA TYR A 69 -8.43 0.62 3.07
C TYR A 69 -8.31 1.50 4.33
N HIS A 70 -9.28 2.38 4.58
CA HIS A 70 -9.44 3.01 5.89
C HIS A 70 -10.01 2.05 6.95
N LEU A 71 -10.61 0.92 6.53
CA LEU A 71 -11.27 -0.06 7.39
C LEU A 71 -10.40 -1.32 7.56
N ASP A 72 -10.32 -1.85 8.78
CA ASP A 72 -9.51 -3.03 9.11
C ASP A 72 -9.89 -4.27 8.31
N ASN A 73 -11.18 -4.49 8.10
CA ASN A 73 -11.69 -5.65 7.36
C ASN A 73 -11.27 -5.65 5.88
N CYS A 74 -11.02 -4.47 5.28
CA CYS A 74 -10.55 -4.36 3.89
C CYS A 74 -9.04 -4.54 3.75
N ARG A 75 -8.29 -4.57 4.86
CA ARG A 75 -6.83 -4.69 4.87
C ARG A 75 -6.33 -6.12 5.06
N ARG A 76 -7.24 -7.08 5.14
CA ARG A 76 -6.92 -8.49 5.30
C ARG A 76 -6.30 -9.06 4.03
N GLY A 77 -5.29 -9.92 4.16
CA GLY A 77 -4.69 -10.63 3.05
C GLY A 77 -5.71 -11.51 2.33
N THR A 78 -5.64 -11.55 1.01
CA THR A 78 -6.57 -12.33 0.17
C THR A 78 -5.89 -13.44 -0.61
N HIS A 79 -4.62 -13.29 -0.95
CA HIS A 79 -3.83 -14.24 -1.76
C HIS A 79 -2.43 -14.38 -1.17
N LEU A 80 -2.00 -15.60 -0.96
CA LEU A 80 -0.64 -15.91 -0.50
C LEU A 80 0.27 -16.20 -1.68
N PHE A 81 1.41 -15.53 -1.71
CA PHE A 81 2.51 -15.75 -2.65
C PHE A 81 3.75 -16.15 -1.88
N GLU A 82 4.25 -17.35 -2.13
CA GLU A 82 5.47 -17.85 -1.51
C GLU A 82 6.66 -17.67 -2.45
N LEU A 83 7.67 -16.94 -2.01
CA LEU A 83 8.88 -16.72 -2.76
C LEU A 83 9.74 -18.00 -2.75
N GLN A 84 10.04 -18.52 -3.93
CA GLN A 84 10.96 -19.65 -4.10
C GLN A 84 12.42 -19.20 -4.25
N ALA A 85 12.62 -17.92 -4.59
CA ALA A 85 13.95 -17.31 -4.72
C ALA A 85 13.89 -15.84 -4.30
N GLN A 86 14.97 -15.35 -3.69
CA GLN A 86 15.09 -13.95 -3.30
C GLN A 86 15.48 -13.10 -4.51
N PRO A 87 14.79 -11.97 -4.78
CA PRO A 87 15.27 -10.97 -5.71
C PRO A 87 16.62 -10.41 -5.24
N ALA A 88 17.59 -10.32 -6.12
CA ALA A 88 18.95 -9.86 -5.83
C ALA A 88 19.18 -8.40 -6.27
N THR A 89 18.34 -7.90 -7.17
CA THR A 89 18.47 -6.55 -7.75
C THR A 89 17.16 -5.78 -7.67
N LEU A 90 17.26 -4.46 -7.75
CA LEU A 90 16.10 -3.58 -7.79
C LEU A 90 15.14 -3.94 -8.95
N SER A 91 15.70 -4.31 -10.11
CA SER A 91 14.91 -4.71 -11.28
C SER A 91 14.11 -6.00 -11.03
N GLU A 92 14.68 -6.95 -10.30
CA GLU A 92 14.01 -8.21 -9.94
C GLU A 92 12.87 -7.95 -8.93
N TRP A 93 13.05 -7.04 -7.98
CA TRP A 93 11.97 -6.59 -7.10
C TRP A 93 10.82 -5.96 -7.89
N GLY A 94 11.13 -5.14 -8.90
CA GLY A 94 10.12 -4.60 -9.81
C GLY A 94 9.42 -5.67 -10.64
N ALA A 95 10.17 -6.63 -11.18
CA ALA A 95 9.62 -7.76 -11.93
C ALA A 95 8.69 -8.62 -11.07
N LEU A 96 9.09 -8.94 -9.84
CA LEU A 96 8.27 -9.65 -8.86
C LEU A 96 6.96 -8.90 -8.59
N GLY A 97 7.03 -7.59 -8.34
CA GLY A 97 5.83 -6.77 -8.14
C GLY A 97 4.89 -6.80 -9.33
N GLY A 98 5.42 -6.70 -10.55
CA GLY A 98 4.64 -6.81 -11.78
C GLY A 98 4.01 -8.19 -11.98
N MET A 99 4.73 -9.27 -11.66
CA MET A 99 4.20 -10.64 -11.74
C MET A 99 3.05 -10.88 -10.75
N VAL A 100 3.23 -10.50 -9.50
CA VAL A 100 2.19 -10.60 -8.47
C VAL A 100 0.99 -9.71 -8.85
N GLY A 101 1.23 -8.50 -9.33
CA GLY A 101 0.18 -7.59 -9.76
C GLY A 101 -0.69 -8.15 -10.86
N ARG A 102 -0.10 -8.78 -11.88
CA ARG A 102 -0.85 -9.43 -12.96
C ARG A 102 -1.72 -10.59 -12.49
N GLN A 103 -1.28 -11.31 -11.45
CA GLN A 103 -2.04 -12.44 -10.91
C GLN A 103 -3.17 -11.97 -9.98
N THR A 104 -3.01 -10.85 -9.30
CA THR A 104 -4.03 -10.28 -8.41
C THR A 104 -5.10 -9.50 -9.17
N GLY A 105 -4.70 -8.62 -10.07
CA GLY A 105 -5.55 -7.94 -11.05
C GLY A 105 -6.75 -7.16 -10.50
N SER A 106 -6.77 -6.79 -9.23
CA SER A 106 -7.91 -6.13 -8.60
C SER A 106 -7.48 -5.19 -7.47
N TYR A 107 -8.13 -4.04 -7.40
CA TYR A 107 -7.96 -3.07 -6.30
C TYR A 107 -8.24 -3.71 -4.93
N TRP A 108 -9.19 -4.63 -4.85
CA TRP A 108 -9.60 -5.27 -3.59
C TRP A 108 -8.75 -6.47 -3.19
N THR A 109 -7.78 -6.82 -3.99
CA THR A 109 -6.84 -7.89 -3.68
C THR A 109 -5.69 -7.36 -2.83
N VAL A 110 -5.44 -8.02 -1.72
CA VAL A 110 -4.32 -7.76 -0.82
C VAL A 110 -3.39 -8.98 -0.85
N PRO A 111 -2.32 -8.96 -1.66
CA PRO A 111 -1.36 -10.05 -1.69
C PRO A 111 -0.54 -10.10 -0.40
N VAL A 112 -0.29 -11.30 0.08
CA VAL A 112 0.61 -11.62 1.19
C VAL A 112 1.84 -12.31 0.62
N ILE A 113 2.99 -11.74 0.83
CA ILE A 113 4.28 -12.27 0.34
C ILE A 113 4.98 -12.95 1.52
N SER A 114 5.26 -14.24 1.39
CA SER A 114 6.05 -15.02 2.36
C SER A 114 7.36 -15.52 1.76
N GLY A 115 8.24 -16.06 2.60
CA GLY A 115 9.53 -16.61 2.13
C GLY A 115 10.61 -15.54 1.91
N VAL A 116 10.42 -14.32 2.42
CA VAL A 116 11.46 -13.28 2.40
C VAL A 116 12.54 -13.64 3.42
N THR A 117 13.78 -13.85 2.97
CA THR A 117 14.90 -14.29 3.82
C THR A 117 15.81 -13.16 4.28
N SER A 118 15.77 -12.02 3.58
CA SER A 118 16.49 -10.79 3.95
C SER A 118 15.57 -9.58 3.81
N ALA A 119 15.61 -8.67 4.78
CA ALA A 119 14.78 -7.48 4.76
C ALA A 119 15.12 -6.60 3.54
N PRO A 120 14.14 -6.31 2.67
CA PRO A 120 14.34 -5.42 1.54
C PRO A 120 14.63 -3.99 2.01
N THR A 121 15.40 -3.26 1.22
CA THR A 121 15.61 -1.83 1.40
C THR A 121 14.32 -1.04 1.10
N SER A 122 14.28 0.21 1.56
CA SER A 122 13.17 1.12 1.23
C SER A 122 12.96 1.29 -0.27
N ASP A 123 14.03 1.31 -1.07
CA ASP A 123 13.94 1.49 -2.51
C ASP A 123 13.43 0.23 -3.21
N GLU A 124 13.81 -0.95 -2.74
CA GLU A 124 13.27 -2.22 -3.22
C GLU A 124 11.78 -2.36 -2.92
N LEU A 125 11.34 -2.00 -1.70
CA LEU A 125 9.93 -1.98 -1.33
C LEU A 125 9.10 -0.98 -2.14
N LYS A 126 9.66 0.20 -2.44
CA LYS A 126 9.01 1.17 -3.34
C LYS A 126 8.86 0.62 -4.74
N HIS A 127 9.93 0.03 -5.28
CA HIS A 127 9.93 -0.48 -6.64
C HIS A 127 8.99 -1.66 -6.81
N PHE A 128 9.01 -2.60 -5.85
CA PHE A 128 8.05 -3.69 -5.76
C PHE A 128 6.61 -3.17 -5.69
N GLY A 129 6.32 -2.26 -4.75
CA GLY A 129 4.98 -1.72 -4.55
C GLY A 129 4.47 -0.92 -5.75
N ALA A 130 5.32 -0.08 -6.36
CA ALA A 130 4.96 0.69 -7.55
C ALA A 130 4.63 -0.20 -8.75
N ALA A 131 5.43 -1.26 -8.97
CA ALA A 131 5.15 -2.24 -10.02
C ALA A 131 3.86 -3.03 -9.72
N LEU A 132 3.68 -3.47 -8.48
CA LEU A 132 2.48 -4.17 -8.03
C LEU A 132 1.21 -3.33 -8.26
N ALA A 133 1.24 -2.05 -7.91
CA ALA A 133 0.14 -1.12 -8.14
C ALA A 133 -0.13 -0.90 -9.63
N SER A 134 0.92 -0.71 -10.43
CA SER A 134 0.81 -0.42 -11.86
C SER A 134 0.27 -1.60 -12.67
N PHE A 135 0.66 -2.83 -12.34
CA PHE A 135 0.25 -4.03 -13.07
C PHE A 135 -1.01 -4.70 -12.53
N GLY A 136 -1.38 -4.43 -11.26
CA GLY A 136 -2.49 -5.11 -10.59
C GLY A 136 -3.55 -4.19 -9.99
N SER A 137 -3.39 -2.88 -10.06
CA SER A 137 -4.26 -1.91 -9.34
C SER A 137 -4.28 -2.13 -7.82
N VAL A 138 -3.28 -2.80 -7.28
CA VAL A 138 -3.18 -3.15 -5.85
C VAL A 138 -2.77 -1.93 -5.04
N ALA A 139 -3.49 -1.64 -3.95
CA ALA A 139 -3.23 -0.48 -3.09
C ALA A 139 -2.63 -0.85 -1.72
N LEU A 140 -2.52 -2.13 -1.42
CA LEU A 140 -1.98 -2.66 -0.17
C LEU A 140 -1.41 -4.06 -0.41
N PHE A 141 -0.25 -4.33 0.12
CA PHE A 141 0.32 -5.67 0.24
C PHE A 141 0.83 -5.91 1.66
N HIS A 142 0.92 -7.16 2.04
CA HIS A 142 1.62 -7.61 3.23
C HIS A 142 2.87 -8.40 2.84
N MET A 143 3.96 -8.17 3.53
CA MET A 143 5.19 -8.93 3.37
C MET A 143 5.59 -9.45 4.76
N VAL A 144 5.54 -10.77 4.92
CA VAL A 144 5.71 -11.45 6.21
C VAL A 144 7.08 -11.13 6.81
N GLY A 145 7.10 -10.72 8.06
CA GLY A 145 8.31 -10.30 8.77
C GLY A 145 8.87 -8.93 8.39
N VAL A 146 8.27 -8.25 7.41
CA VAL A 146 8.76 -6.95 6.88
C VAL A 146 7.76 -5.83 7.11
N THR A 147 6.51 -6.00 6.68
CA THR A 147 5.51 -4.94 6.80
C THR A 147 4.79 -4.97 8.16
N PRO A 148 4.37 -3.81 8.70
CA PRO A 148 3.89 -3.70 10.08
C PRO A 148 2.63 -4.52 10.38
N GLU A 149 1.79 -4.79 9.38
CA GLU A 149 0.55 -5.57 9.53
C GLU A 149 0.72 -7.06 9.21
N ALA A 150 1.97 -7.54 9.02
CA ALA A 150 2.28 -8.94 8.76
C ALA A 150 3.60 -9.33 9.43
N ARG A 151 3.69 -9.12 10.75
CA ARG A 151 4.92 -9.36 11.51
C ARG A 151 5.28 -10.83 11.58
N ASP A 152 4.28 -11.70 11.56
CA ASP A 152 4.48 -13.14 11.55
C ASP A 152 3.49 -13.84 10.58
N VAL A 153 3.76 -15.12 10.28
CA VAL A 153 2.94 -15.93 9.38
C VAL A 153 1.54 -16.14 9.96
N ALA A 154 1.42 -16.33 11.26
CA ALA A 154 0.13 -16.54 11.92
C ALA A 154 -0.79 -15.31 11.79
N GLU A 155 -0.25 -14.10 11.93
CA GLU A 155 -1.00 -12.86 11.71
C GLU A 155 -1.47 -12.75 10.25
N ALA A 156 -0.62 -13.10 9.29
CA ALA A 156 -0.97 -13.12 7.87
C ALA A 156 -2.00 -14.20 7.53
N GLU A 157 -1.90 -15.40 8.12
CA GLU A 157 -2.83 -16.51 7.91
C GLU A 157 -4.23 -16.24 8.49
N ILE A 158 -4.32 -15.62 9.66
CA ILE A 158 -5.61 -15.19 10.25
C ILE A 158 -6.34 -14.23 9.31
N ARG A 159 -5.60 -13.42 8.58
CA ARG A 159 -6.15 -12.47 7.61
C ARG A 159 -6.61 -13.12 6.31
N LEU A 160 -6.06 -14.29 5.96
CA LEU A 160 -6.47 -15.08 4.79
C LEU A 160 -7.73 -15.93 5.04
N ALA A 161 -7.98 -16.31 6.28
CA ALA A 161 -9.02 -17.29 6.64
C ALA A 161 -10.48 -16.79 6.53
N GLU A 162 -10.69 -15.47 6.43
CA GLU A 162 -12.00 -14.88 6.25
C GLU A 162 -12.17 -14.37 4.82
N GLN A 163 -13.22 -14.80 4.15
CA GLN A 163 -13.51 -14.44 2.75
C GLN A 163 -13.36 -12.94 2.50
N ALA A 164 -12.71 -12.57 1.39
CA ALA A 164 -12.64 -11.22 0.92
C ALA A 164 -14.04 -10.58 0.90
N PRO A 165 -14.19 -9.32 1.34
CA PRO A 165 -15.47 -8.65 1.25
C PRO A 165 -15.92 -8.62 -0.22
N LYS A 166 -17.15 -9.09 -0.48
CA LYS A 166 -17.76 -8.91 -1.79
C LYS A 166 -17.75 -7.42 -2.11
N ALA A 167 -17.31 -7.07 -3.33
CA ALA A 167 -17.45 -5.72 -3.82
C ALA A 167 -18.88 -5.26 -3.59
N PRO A 168 -19.12 -4.05 -3.09
CA PRO A 168 -20.48 -3.52 -3.01
C PRO A 168 -21.03 -3.47 -4.42
N GLY A 169 -22.17 -4.15 -4.64
CA GLY A 169 -22.92 -4.09 -5.89
C GLY A 169 -23.48 -2.70 -6.13
#